data_6d3ba2e0d1e46199139ef3d48cb41bc0
#
_entry.id   6d3ba2e0d1e46199139ef3d48cb41bc0
#
_cell.length_a   1.000
_cell.length_b   1.000
_cell.length_c   1.000
_cell.angle_alpha   90.00
_cell.angle_beta   90.00
_cell.angle_gamma   90.00
#
_symmetry.space_group_name_H-M   'P 1'
#
loop_
_entity.id
_entity.type
_entity.pdbx_description
1 polymer ?
#
loop_
_entity_poly.entity_id
_entity_poly.type
_entity_poly.pdbx_seq_one_letter_code
_entity_poly.pdbx_strand_id
1 'polypeptide(L)'
;MFNIRVYGILINEKKQVLVSDEFIRGNYYTKFPGGGLELGEGTRDCLKREFREEMDLDVQIEDHIYTTDYFQMSAFNPDDQIISIYYFVKPLEDITAPLRLKEFDFDEDQLKIYKEKNEIETFRFIDWENFSAESVTLPIDKIVATIVKEKQ
;
A
#
# COMPACT_ATOMS: atom_id res chain seq x y z
N MET A 1 12.30 2.48 -18.06
CA MET A 1 11.59 3.71 -17.65
C MET A 1 11.45 3.74 -16.13
N PHE A 2 11.47 4.92 -15.55
CA PHE A 2 11.23 5.04 -14.11
C PHE A 2 9.74 4.94 -13.81
N ASN A 3 9.40 4.12 -12.82
CA ASN A 3 8.05 4.03 -12.30
C ASN A 3 8.07 4.57 -10.87
N ILE A 4 7.54 5.77 -10.67
CA ILE A 4 7.54 6.44 -9.38
C ILE A 4 6.22 6.13 -8.67
N ARG A 5 6.32 5.63 -7.44
CA ARG A 5 5.15 5.20 -6.67
C ARG A 5 5.16 5.85 -5.29
N VAL A 6 3.98 6.06 -4.74
CA VAL A 6 3.83 6.69 -3.42
C VAL A 6 2.92 5.83 -2.55
N TYR A 7 3.36 5.54 -1.33
CA TYR A 7 2.65 4.66 -0.40
C TYR A 7 2.50 5.28 0.97
N GLY A 8 1.46 4.87 1.68
CA GLY A 8 1.14 5.39 3.00
C GLY A 8 1.14 4.33 4.08
N ILE A 9 1.72 4.68 5.22
CA ILE A 9 1.69 3.87 6.43
C ILE A 9 0.66 4.49 7.36
N LEU A 10 -0.48 3.83 7.49
CA LEU A 10 -1.56 4.26 8.35
C LEU A 10 -1.62 3.34 9.58
N ILE A 11 -1.38 3.91 10.75
CA ILE A 11 -1.47 3.20 12.02
C ILE A 11 -2.66 3.81 12.78
N ASN A 12 -3.64 2.98 13.14
CA ASN A 12 -4.83 3.45 13.82
C ASN A 12 -4.63 3.59 15.34
N GLU A 13 -5.66 4.05 16.03
CA GLU A 13 -5.63 4.25 17.48
C GLU A 13 -5.43 2.97 18.27
N LYS A 14 -5.79 1.82 17.70
CA LYS A 14 -5.61 0.51 18.31
C LYS A 14 -4.23 -0.08 18.05
N LYS A 15 -3.31 0.69 17.48
CA LYS A 15 -1.99 0.24 17.07
C LYS A 15 -2.06 -0.93 16.09
N GLN A 16 -2.79 -0.71 15.00
CA GLN A 16 -2.88 -1.65 13.88
C GLN A 16 -2.43 -0.94 12.61
N VAL A 17 -1.75 -1.67 11.74
CA VAL A 17 -1.19 -1.15 10.48
C VAL A 17 -2.08 -1.59 9.33
N LEU A 18 -2.47 -0.61 8.49
CA LEU A 18 -3.30 -0.87 7.32
C LEU A 18 -2.45 -1.44 6.18
N VAL A 19 -2.88 -2.55 5.61
CA VAL A 19 -2.26 -3.15 4.43
C VAL A 19 -3.30 -3.46 3.37
N SER A 20 -2.83 -3.60 2.12
CA SER A 20 -3.60 -4.02 0.97
C SER A 20 -3.17 -5.42 0.58
N ASP A 21 -4.11 -6.35 0.54
CA ASP A 21 -3.89 -7.70 0.01
C ASP A 21 -4.33 -7.71 -1.45
N GLU A 22 -3.43 -8.04 -2.36
CA GLU A 22 -3.66 -7.94 -3.80
C GLU A 22 -3.43 -9.29 -4.47
N PHE A 23 -4.28 -9.59 -5.43
CA PHE A 23 -4.11 -10.73 -6.31
C PHE A 23 -3.95 -10.19 -7.72
N ILE A 24 -2.74 -10.32 -8.27
CA ILE A 24 -2.34 -9.70 -9.53
C ILE A 24 -1.69 -10.75 -10.42
N ARG A 25 -2.27 -10.99 -11.59
CA ARG A 25 -1.70 -11.89 -12.60
C ARG A 25 -1.25 -13.25 -12.03
N GLY A 26 -2.09 -13.83 -11.18
CA GLY A 26 -1.85 -15.15 -10.59
C GLY A 26 -0.97 -15.17 -9.34
N ASN A 27 -0.54 -14.01 -8.82
CA ASN A 27 0.32 -13.92 -7.65
C ASN A 27 -0.32 -13.08 -6.54
N TYR A 28 -0.05 -13.45 -5.30
CA TYR A 28 -0.54 -12.76 -4.12
C TYR A 28 0.52 -11.83 -3.55
N TYR A 29 0.12 -10.60 -3.21
CA TYR A 29 0.99 -9.59 -2.61
C TYR A 29 0.28 -8.93 -1.45
N THR A 30 1.00 -8.71 -0.35
CA THR A 30 0.55 -7.80 0.71
C THR A 30 1.45 -6.57 0.64
N LYS A 31 0.82 -5.40 0.50
CA LYS A 31 1.50 -4.13 0.24
C LYS A 31 0.92 -3.04 1.13
N PHE A 32 1.61 -1.90 1.19
CA PHE A 32 1.01 -0.69 1.75
C PHE A 32 0.10 -0.03 0.72
N PRO A 33 -0.97 0.66 1.15
CA PRO A 33 -1.84 1.39 0.23
C PRO A 33 -1.11 2.53 -0.47
N GLY A 34 -1.44 2.76 -1.72
CA GLY A 34 -0.85 3.82 -2.54
C GLY A 34 -0.86 3.45 -4.01
N GLY A 35 -0.06 4.13 -4.80
CA GLY A 35 -0.02 3.87 -6.23
C GLY A 35 0.94 4.77 -7.00
N GLY A 36 0.77 4.80 -8.31
CA GLY A 36 1.65 5.51 -9.23
C GLY A 36 1.47 7.01 -9.25
N LEU A 37 2.58 7.73 -9.27
CA LEU A 37 2.58 9.18 -9.44
C LEU A 37 2.18 9.55 -10.86
N GLU A 38 1.27 10.50 -10.99
CA GLU A 38 0.85 11.04 -12.28
C GLU A 38 1.50 12.38 -12.56
N LEU A 39 1.69 12.70 -13.83
CA LEU A 39 2.21 14.00 -14.24
C LEU A 39 1.27 15.11 -13.74
N GLY A 40 1.86 16.16 -13.18
CA GLY A 40 1.11 17.33 -12.73
C GLY A 40 0.69 17.28 -11.26
N GLU A 41 1.02 16.21 -10.54
CA GLU A 41 0.73 16.14 -9.09
C GLU A 41 2.02 16.00 -8.26
N GLY A 42 1.99 16.53 -7.04
CA GLY A 42 3.04 16.28 -6.07
C GLY A 42 2.85 14.91 -5.41
N THR A 43 3.88 14.43 -4.72
CA THR A 43 3.82 13.11 -4.09
C THR A 43 2.76 13.03 -3.00
N ARG A 44 2.57 14.11 -2.23
CA ARG A 44 1.53 14.15 -1.19
C ARG A 44 0.12 14.17 -1.79
N ASP A 45 -0.08 14.89 -2.88
CA ASP A 45 -1.36 14.91 -3.60
C ASP A 45 -1.67 13.56 -4.22
N CYS A 46 -0.65 12.90 -4.76
CA CYS A 46 -0.76 11.54 -5.29
C CYS A 46 -1.32 10.59 -4.24
N LEU A 47 -0.75 10.61 -3.04
CA LEU A 47 -1.17 9.69 -1.99
C LEU A 47 -2.60 9.98 -1.51
N LYS A 48 -2.98 11.25 -1.41
CA LYS A 48 -4.37 11.62 -1.12
C LYS A 48 -5.33 11.09 -2.18
N ARG A 49 -4.97 11.25 -3.44
CA ARG A 49 -5.78 10.76 -4.57
C ARG A 49 -5.93 9.24 -4.51
N GLU A 50 -4.85 8.52 -4.30
CA GLU A 50 -4.88 7.06 -4.24
C GLU A 50 -5.78 6.54 -3.09
N PHE A 51 -5.69 7.14 -1.91
CA PHE A 51 -6.58 6.76 -0.81
C PHE A 51 -8.04 7.06 -1.13
N ARG A 52 -8.30 8.17 -1.81
CA ARG A 52 -9.67 8.50 -2.23
C ARG A 52 -10.20 7.52 -3.25
N GLU A 53 -9.40 7.16 -4.25
CA GLU A 53 -9.81 6.23 -5.31
C GLU A 53 -10.03 4.81 -4.78
N GLU A 54 -9.13 4.33 -3.93
CA GLU A 54 -9.14 2.94 -3.49
C GLU A 54 -10.03 2.68 -2.29
N MET A 55 -10.13 3.63 -1.36
CA MET A 55 -10.83 3.44 -0.09
C MET A 55 -11.92 4.47 0.19
N ASP A 56 -12.11 5.43 -0.70
CA ASP A 56 -13.02 6.57 -0.47
C ASP A 56 -12.73 7.23 0.88
N LEU A 57 -11.45 7.42 1.17
CA LEU A 57 -10.98 7.93 2.45
C LEU A 57 -10.18 9.20 2.27
N ASP A 58 -10.58 10.25 3.01
CA ASP A 58 -9.82 11.49 3.09
C ASP A 58 -8.73 11.35 4.16
N VAL A 59 -7.50 11.69 3.81
CA VAL A 59 -6.34 11.51 4.67
C VAL A 59 -5.46 12.75 4.73
N GLN A 60 -4.73 12.87 5.83
CA GLN A 60 -3.65 13.82 5.99
C GLN A 60 -2.32 13.09 5.80
N ILE A 61 -1.46 13.63 4.94
CA ILE A 61 -0.13 13.08 4.72
C ILE A 61 0.81 13.72 5.74
N GLU A 62 1.49 12.89 6.51
CA GLU A 62 2.37 13.32 7.59
C GLU A 62 3.84 13.17 7.22
N ASP A 63 4.69 12.75 8.16
CA ASP A 63 6.13 12.73 7.95
C ASP A 63 6.57 11.74 6.87
N HIS A 64 7.57 12.14 6.11
CA HIS A 64 8.25 11.24 5.18
C HIS A 64 9.01 10.16 5.95
N ILE A 65 8.98 8.94 5.43
CA ILE A 65 9.65 7.78 6.03
C ILE A 65 10.87 7.38 5.23
N TYR A 66 10.70 7.17 3.93
CA TYR A 66 11.74 6.57 3.09
C TYR A 66 11.48 6.86 1.62
N THR A 67 12.57 7.06 0.87
CA THR A 67 12.55 7.07 -0.59
C THR A 67 13.61 6.08 -1.06
N THR A 68 13.26 5.22 -2.02
CA THR A 68 14.19 4.22 -2.57
C THR A 68 15.51 4.87 -2.98
N ASP A 69 16.62 4.36 -2.48
CA ASP A 69 17.95 4.89 -2.74
C ASP A 69 18.91 3.86 -3.34
N TYR A 70 18.35 2.79 -3.89
CA TYR A 70 19.12 1.74 -4.57
C TYR A 70 18.34 1.26 -5.81
N PHE A 71 18.99 0.52 -6.69
CA PHE A 71 18.32 -0.02 -7.87
C PHE A 71 17.35 -1.13 -7.51
N GLN A 72 16.09 -0.96 -7.93
CA GLN A 72 15.06 -1.99 -7.81
C GLN A 72 14.30 -2.10 -9.13
N MET A 73 14.38 -3.26 -9.75
CA MET A 73 13.57 -3.57 -10.94
C MET A 73 12.13 -3.80 -10.51
N SER A 74 11.17 -3.38 -11.36
CA SER A 74 9.75 -3.64 -11.11
C SER A 74 9.45 -5.14 -11.06
N ALA A 75 8.61 -5.55 -10.10
CA ALA A 75 8.11 -6.92 -10.03
C ALA A 75 7.15 -7.24 -11.20
N PHE A 76 6.60 -6.22 -11.85
CA PHE A 76 5.57 -6.38 -12.87
C PHE A 76 6.06 -6.09 -14.29
N ASN A 77 7.13 -5.34 -14.44
CA ASN A 77 7.69 -4.99 -15.75
C ASN A 77 9.22 -4.88 -15.65
N PRO A 78 9.96 -5.84 -16.24
CA PRO A 78 11.43 -5.86 -16.14
C PRO A 78 12.12 -4.68 -16.82
N ASP A 79 11.41 -3.90 -17.65
CA ASP A 79 11.96 -2.73 -18.30
C ASP A 79 11.85 -1.47 -17.43
N ASP A 80 11.20 -1.56 -16.28
CA ASP A 80 10.99 -0.43 -15.38
C ASP A 80 11.85 -0.53 -14.12
N GLN A 81 12.37 0.62 -13.71
CA GLN A 81 13.02 0.79 -12.40
C GLN A 81 12.03 1.49 -11.45
N ILE A 82 11.86 0.91 -10.27
CA ILE A 82 10.95 1.44 -9.25
C ILE A 82 11.66 2.45 -8.36
N ILE A 83 11.00 3.59 -8.14
CA ILE A 83 11.33 4.55 -7.07
C ILE A 83 10.08 4.73 -6.25
N SER A 84 10.10 4.31 -5.00
CA SER A 84 8.96 4.36 -4.10
C SER A 84 9.21 5.34 -2.97
N ILE A 85 8.19 6.13 -2.64
CA ILE A 85 8.23 7.18 -1.63
C ILE A 85 7.15 6.86 -0.59
N TYR A 86 7.53 6.85 0.69
CA TYR A 86 6.63 6.45 1.77
C TYR A 86 6.44 7.58 2.78
N TYR A 87 5.18 7.76 3.19
CA TYR A 87 4.78 8.73 4.21
C TYR A 87 3.94 8.06 5.28
N PHE A 88 3.97 8.60 6.50
CA PHE A 88 2.92 8.32 7.47
C PHE A 88 1.64 9.03 7.03
N VAL A 89 0.51 8.40 7.31
CA VAL A 89 -0.81 8.88 6.90
C VAL A 89 -1.77 8.79 8.07
N LYS A 90 -2.61 9.80 8.21
CA LYS A 90 -3.65 9.86 9.25
C LYS A 90 -5.01 9.98 8.59
N PRO A 91 -6.00 9.13 8.96
CA PRO A 91 -7.34 9.29 8.42
C PRO A 91 -8.00 10.54 9.00
N LEU A 92 -8.74 11.27 8.16
CA LEU A 92 -9.50 12.46 8.56
C LEU A 92 -10.98 12.14 8.80
N GLU A 93 -11.38 10.92 8.54
CA GLU A 93 -12.76 10.43 8.69
C GLU A 93 -12.73 8.93 8.96
N ASP A 94 -13.87 8.35 9.29
CA ASP A 94 -13.97 6.92 9.53
C ASP A 94 -13.78 6.14 8.23
N ILE A 95 -13.11 5.00 8.32
CA ILE A 95 -12.91 4.11 7.17
C ILE A 95 -14.23 3.38 6.91
N THR A 96 -14.79 3.58 5.72
CA THR A 96 -16.04 2.94 5.28
C THR A 96 -15.79 1.79 4.31
N ALA A 97 -14.60 1.70 3.72
CA ALA A 97 -14.24 0.59 2.84
C ALA A 97 -14.30 -0.73 3.62
N PRO A 98 -14.70 -1.83 2.98
CA PRO A 98 -14.70 -3.13 3.65
C PRO A 98 -13.32 -3.51 4.14
N LEU A 99 -13.24 -3.92 5.41
CA LEU A 99 -12.01 -4.40 6.04
C LEU A 99 -12.14 -5.88 6.32
N ARG A 100 -11.12 -6.64 5.95
CA ARG A 100 -11.10 -8.08 6.16
C ARG A 100 -10.31 -8.42 7.42
N LEU A 101 -10.61 -9.59 7.99
CA LEU A 101 -9.88 -10.11 9.15
C LEU A 101 -8.78 -11.07 8.74
N LYS A 102 -8.92 -11.69 7.58
CA LYS A 102 -7.97 -12.67 7.05
C LYS A 102 -7.29 -12.13 5.82
N GLU A 103 -6.04 -12.55 5.60
CA GLU A 103 -5.32 -12.20 4.39
C GLU A 103 -5.97 -12.81 3.16
N PHE A 104 -5.95 -12.05 2.06
CA PHE A 104 -6.47 -12.46 0.75
C PHE A 104 -7.92 -12.94 0.77
N ASP A 105 -8.73 -12.32 1.61
CA ASP A 105 -10.14 -12.69 1.78
C ASP A 105 -11.02 -11.93 0.78
N PHE A 106 -10.97 -12.35 -0.48
CA PHE A 106 -11.74 -11.75 -1.57
C PHE A 106 -13.15 -12.34 -1.63
N ASP A 107 -14.15 -11.48 -1.85
CA ASP A 107 -15.52 -11.93 -2.03
C ASP A 107 -15.80 -12.36 -3.48
N GLU A 108 -17.01 -12.86 -3.73
CA GLU A 108 -17.39 -13.37 -5.06
C GLU A 108 -17.36 -12.27 -6.13
N ASP A 109 -17.76 -11.05 -5.78
CA ASP A 109 -17.78 -9.92 -6.72
C ASP A 109 -16.36 -9.53 -7.11
N GLN A 110 -15.44 -9.54 -6.15
CA GLN A 110 -14.01 -9.29 -6.41
C GLN A 110 -13.40 -10.35 -7.31
N LEU A 111 -13.73 -11.63 -7.06
CA LEU A 111 -13.24 -12.73 -7.89
C LEU A 111 -13.77 -12.65 -9.32
N LYS A 112 -14.99 -12.15 -9.52
CA LYS A 112 -15.54 -11.89 -10.87
C LYS A 112 -14.76 -10.77 -11.57
N ILE A 113 -14.44 -9.70 -10.84
CA ILE A 113 -13.62 -8.60 -11.37
C ILE A 113 -12.23 -9.11 -11.76
N TYR A 114 -11.65 -10.00 -10.95
CA TYR A 114 -10.35 -10.59 -11.26
C TYR A 114 -10.35 -11.32 -12.61
N LYS A 115 -11.41 -12.05 -12.94
CA LYS A 115 -11.52 -12.75 -14.24
C LYS A 115 -11.45 -11.80 -15.43
N GLU A 116 -11.89 -10.56 -15.27
CA GLU A 116 -11.88 -9.56 -16.32
C GLU A 116 -10.60 -8.72 -16.33
N LYS A 117 -10.12 -8.32 -15.16
CA LYS A 117 -9.02 -7.34 -15.03
C LYS A 117 -7.67 -7.92 -14.63
N ASN A 118 -7.63 -9.17 -14.16
CA ASN A 118 -6.43 -9.83 -13.63
C ASN A 118 -5.80 -9.15 -12.42
N GLU A 119 -6.55 -8.28 -11.74
CA GLU A 119 -6.07 -7.66 -10.49
C GLU A 119 -7.25 -7.25 -9.62
N ILE A 120 -7.14 -7.54 -8.33
CA ILE A 120 -8.07 -7.14 -7.29
C ILE A 120 -7.31 -6.85 -6.01
N GLU A 121 -7.92 -6.06 -5.13
CA GLU A 121 -7.35 -5.76 -3.82
C GLU A 121 -8.43 -5.73 -2.76
N THR A 122 -8.02 -5.97 -1.52
CA THR A 122 -8.84 -5.81 -0.34
C THR A 122 -7.96 -5.35 0.82
N PHE A 123 -8.55 -4.81 1.86
CA PHE A 123 -7.81 -4.17 2.94
C PHE A 123 -8.04 -4.86 4.27
N ARG A 124 -7.01 -4.85 5.12
CA ARG A 124 -7.09 -5.33 6.50
C ARG A 124 -6.08 -4.60 7.37
N PHE A 125 -6.30 -4.68 8.67
CA PHE A 125 -5.34 -4.19 9.66
C PHE A 125 -4.57 -5.37 10.24
N ILE A 126 -3.28 -5.14 10.49
CA ILE A 126 -2.41 -6.09 11.20
C ILE A 126 -2.06 -5.49 12.56
N ASP A 127 -2.28 -6.23 13.62
CA ASP A 127 -1.91 -5.79 14.96
C ASP A 127 -0.41 -5.51 15.02
N TRP A 128 -0.04 -4.45 15.73
CA TRP A 128 1.35 -4.03 15.85
C TRP A 128 2.29 -5.15 16.27
N GLU A 129 1.86 -5.97 17.20
CA GLU A 129 2.65 -7.10 17.70
C GLU A 129 2.98 -8.12 16.63
N ASN A 130 2.11 -8.26 15.65
CA ASN A 130 2.24 -9.22 14.55
C ASN A 130 2.86 -8.61 13.28
N PHE A 131 2.97 -7.28 13.25
CA PHE A 131 3.49 -6.57 12.08
C PHE A 131 5.02 -6.59 12.06
N SER A 132 5.58 -6.96 10.91
CA SER A 132 7.03 -6.96 10.69
C SER A 132 7.32 -6.89 9.19
N ALA A 133 8.59 -6.94 8.81
CA ALA A 133 8.99 -7.05 7.40
C ALA A 133 8.39 -8.29 6.71
N GLU A 134 8.11 -9.33 7.49
CA GLU A 134 7.49 -10.56 6.97
C GLU A 134 6.02 -10.37 6.57
N SER A 135 5.38 -9.31 7.07
CA SER A 135 3.98 -9.02 6.79
C SER A 135 3.73 -8.54 5.35
N VAL A 136 4.76 -8.03 4.69
CA VAL A 136 4.67 -7.47 3.34
C VAL A 136 5.54 -8.25 2.36
N THR A 137 5.19 -8.20 1.08
CA THR A 137 5.77 -9.11 0.08
C THR A 137 6.98 -8.52 -0.64
N LEU A 138 6.93 -7.24 -1.01
CA LEU A 138 7.94 -6.64 -1.89
C LEU A 138 9.16 -6.14 -1.11
N PRO A 139 10.37 -6.15 -1.74
CA PRO A 139 11.60 -5.81 -1.04
C PRO A 139 11.62 -4.42 -0.41
N ILE A 140 11.14 -3.40 -1.13
CA ILE A 140 11.14 -2.03 -0.61
C ILE A 140 10.18 -1.89 0.57
N ASP A 141 8.99 -2.51 0.47
CA ASP A 141 8.03 -2.53 1.58
C ASP A 141 8.63 -3.16 2.84
N LYS A 142 9.43 -4.22 2.68
CA LYS A 142 10.10 -4.88 3.82
C LYS A 142 11.10 -3.94 4.52
N ILE A 143 11.82 -3.14 3.77
CA ILE A 143 12.73 -2.13 4.32
C ILE A 143 11.93 -1.12 5.14
N VAL A 144 10.83 -0.63 4.58
CA VAL A 144 9.96 0.37 5.24
C VAL A 144 9.33 -0.21 6.51
N ALA A 145 8.83 -1.44 6.46
CA ALA A 145 8.28 -2.11 7.64
C ALA A 145 9.31 -2.17 8.78
N THR A 146 10.55 -2.48 8.47
CA THR A 146 11.63 -2.50 9.45
C THR A 146 11.87 -1.11 10.04
N ILE A 147 11.95 -0.08 9.20
CA ILE A 147 12.13 1.31 9.65
C ILE A 147 10.99 1.74 10.58
N VAL A 148 9.76 1.44 10.19
CA VAL A 148 8.55 1.80 10.96
C VAL A 148 8.56 1.12 12.33
N LYS A 149 8.91 -0.16 12.40
CA LYS A 149 8.99 -0.89 13.67
C LYS A 149 10.04 -0.31 14.60
N GLU A 150 11.15 0.15 14.08
CA GLU A 150 12.22 0.75 14.88
C GLU A 150 11.85 2.14 15.42
N LYS A 151 11.03 2.90 14.70
CA LYS A 151 10.64 4.26 15.08
C LYS A 151 9.51 4.33 16.10
N GLN A 152 8.72 3.29 16.22
CA GLN A 152 7.52 3.27 17.08
C GLN A 152 7.77 2.47 18.40
#